data_4a741b0f9b7c90de5ceee0e724aa598d
#
_entry.id   4a741b0f9b7c90de5ceee0e724aa598d
#
_cell.length_a   1.000
_cell.length_b   1.000
_cell.length_c   1.000
_cell.angle_alpha   90.00
_cell.angle_beta   90.00
_cell.angle_gamma   90.00
#
_symmetry.space_group_name_H-M   'P 1'
#
loop_
_entity.id
_entity.type
_entity.pdbx_description
1 polymer ?
#
loop_
_entity_poly.entity_id
_entity_poly.type
_entity_poly.pdbx_seq_one_letter_code
_entity_poly.pdbx_strand_id
1 'polypeptide(L)'
;MSFRIEEKIPLPVSESHALINVLKNEGLSDLYPERIISSNYLETKDFDLYKNSEEGILPRKKIRLRHYPNEENISWRLEKKISSIEGRFKTSYALSDNERQKIKMHGYIDNLYGNLEELMNVTYSRKYYLFSDMRITLDTNIIYKDLKRDLVEHKEGLSVIEIKATSNVRIDYVKSLINEKTQRFSKYCNGIKSLYYQLS
;
A
#
# COMPACT_ATOMS: atom_id res chain seq x y z
N MET A 1 -10.89 -17.75 11.62
CA MET A 1 -10.43 -16.44 11.06
C MET A 1 -9.65 -15.74 12.14
N SER A 2 -8.36 -15.47 11.97
CA SER A 2 -7.63 -14.64 12.93
C SER A 2 -7.88 -13.19 12.57
N PHE A 3 -8.57 -12.44 13.42
CA PHE A 3 -8.65 -10.99 13.32
C PHE A 3 -7.24 -10.45 13.51
N ARG A 4 -6.66 -9.86 12.49
CA ARG A 4 -5.38 -9.17 12.55
C ARG A 4 -5.62 -7.68 12.57
N ILE A 5 -5.13 -7.06 13.63
CA ILE A 5 -5.12 -5.62 13.75
C ILE A 5 -3.98 -5.10 12.86
N GLU A 6 -4.27 -4.11 12.05
CA GLU A 6 -3.31 -3.46 11.16
C GLU A 6 -3.28 -1.97 11.46
N GLU A 7 -2.12 -1.48 11.89
CA GLU A 7 -1.87 -0.06 12.09
C GLU A 7 -0.79 0.43 11.12
N LYS A 8 -0.92 1.70 10.71
CA LYS A 8 0.06 2.36 9.85
C LYS A 8 0.47 3.67 10.50
N ILE A 9 1.77 3.84 10.58
CA ILE A 9 2.40 4.98 11.22
C ILE A 9 3.28 5.65 10.16
N PRO A 10 2.81 6.73 9.53
CA PRO A 10 3.66 7.56 8.68
C PRO A 10 4.60 8.38 9.55
N LEU A 11 5.89 8.38 9.23
CA LEU A 11 6.94 9.09 9.98
C LEU A 11 7.97 9.68 9.02
N PRO A 12 8.64 10.77 9.39
CA PRO A 12 9.90 11.17 8.75
C PRO A 12 10.87 9.99 8.69
N VAL A 13 11.66 9.92 7.63
CA VAL A 13 12.57 8.78 7.40
C VAL A 13 13.54 8.59 8.58
N SER A 14 14.07 9.69 9.14
CA SER A 14 14.97 9.66 10.31
C SER A 14 14.31 9.04 11.54
N GLU A 15 13.06 9.41 11.82
CA GLU A 15 12.30 8.92 12.97
C GLU A 15 11.94 7.44 12.83
N SER A 16 11.56 7.02 11.62
CA SER A 16 11.29 5.62 11.37
C SER A 16 12.51 4.73 11.57
N HIS A 17 13.70 5.20 11.17
CA HIS A 17 14.95 4.48 11.41
C HIS A 17 15.32 4.48 12.91
N ALA A 18 15.12 5.59 13.62
CA ALA A 18 15.34 5.66 15.06
C ALA A 18 14.44 4.65 15.80
N LEU A 19 13.15 4.60 15.45
CA LEU A 19 12.22 3.64 16.03
C LEU A 19 12.65 2.18 15.75
N ILE A 20 13.02 1.86 14.52
CA ILE A 20 13.50 0.52 14.17
C ILE A 20 14.76 0.16 14.99
N ASN A 21 15.67 1.10 15.20
CA ASN A 21 16.87 0.85 16.01
C ASN A 21 16.54 0.60 17.49
N VAL A 22 15.60 1.36 18.06
CA VAL A 22 15.10 1.09 19.43
C VAL A 22 14.51 -0.31 19.51
N LEU A 23 13.63 -0.69 18.59
CA LEU A 23 13.02 -2.00 18.57
C LEU A 23 14.05 -3.13 18.33
N LYS A 24 15.11 -2.89 17.54
CA LYS A 24 16.20 -3.87 17.36
C LYS A 24 16.95 -4.16 18.66
N ASN A 25 17.17 -3.15 19.50
CA ASN A 25 17.77 -3.33 20.81
C ASN A 25 16.87 -4.15 21.77
N GLU A 26 15.58 -4.24 21.47
CA GLU A 26 14.57 -4.99 22.23
C GLU A 26 14.18 -6.33 21.59
N GLY A 27 14.89 -6.75 20.54
CA GLY A 27 14.69 -8.06 19.94
C GLY A 27 13.92 -8.07 18.60
N LEU A 28 13.72 -6.91 17.94
CA LEU A 28 13.26 -6.89 16.56
C LEU A 28 14.29 -7.59 15.66
N SER A 29 13.86 -8.56 14.89
CA SER A 29 14.70 -9.31 13.95
C SER A 29 14.24 -9.13 12.50
N ASP A 30 15.18 -9.25 11.56
CA ASP A 30 14.86 -9.26 10.14
C ASP A 30 14.08 -10.55 9.78
N LEU A 31 12.97 -10.43 9.07
CA LEU A 31 12.12 -11.56 8.72
C LEU A 31 12.31 -12.05 7.29
N TYR A 32 12.49 -11.12 6.35
CA TYR A 32 12.73 -11.40 4.93
C TYR A 32 13.68 -10.35 4.35
N PRO A 33 14.38 -10.67 3.24
CA PRO A 33 15.15 -9.68 2.49
C PRO A 33 14.30 -8.49 2.07
N GLU A 34 14.93 -7.34 1.97
CA GLU A 34 14.31 -6.12 1.43
C GLU A 34 13.84 -6.35 0.00
N ARG A 35 12.66 -5.81 -0.35
CA ARG A 35 12.08 -5.92 -1.69
C ARG A 35 11.63 -4.56 -2.21
N ILE A 36 11.86 -4.34 -3.49
CA ILE A 36 11.17 -3.27 -4.22
C ILE A 36 9.80 -3.80 -4.64
N ILE A 37 8.78 -3.00 -4.34
CA ILE A 37 7.39 -3.33 -4.68
C ILE A 37 6.88 -2.28 -5.64
N SER A 38 6.36 -2.71 -6.79
CA SER A 38 5.70 -1.85 -7.76
C SER A 38 4.25 -2.26 -7.94
N SER A 39 3.35 -1.28 -7.99
CA SER A 39 1.92 -1.53 -8.07
C SER A 39 1.23 -0.48 -8.93
N ASN A 40 0.63 -0.91 -10.05
CA ASN A 40 -0.23 -0.05 -10.86
C ASN A 40 -1.65 -0.11 -10.31
N TYR A 41 -2.17 1.01 -9.83
CA TYR A 41 -3.54 1.12 -9.37
C TYR A 41 -4.48 1.39 -10.53
N LEU A 42 -5.61 0.67 -10.48
CA LEU A 42 -6.68 0.78 -11.46
C LEU A 42 -7.74 1.77 -10.94
N GLU A 43 -8.28 2.59 -11.84
CA GLU A 43 -9.24 3.63 -11.50
C GLU A 43 -10.24 3.84 -12.65
N THR A 44 -11.40 4.38 -12.34
CA THR A 44 -12.33 4.93 -13.33
C THR A 44 -11.81 6.29 -13.84
N LYS A 45 -12.36 6.77 -14.95
CA LYS A 45 -12.04 8.13 -15.45
C LYS A 45 -12.42 9.23 -14.46
N ASP A 46 -13.46 8.97 -13.65
CA ASP A 46 -14.02 9.93 -12.70
C ASP A 46 -13.49 9.79 -11.27
N PHE A 47 -12.46 8.94 -11.04
CA PHE A 47 -11.85 8.70 -9.74
C PHE A 47 -12.81 8.14 -8.68
N ASP A 48 -13.74 7.27 -9.06
CA ASP A 48 -14.79 6.78 -8.15
C ASP A 48 -14.23 5.91 -7.01
N LEU A 49 -13.22 5.06 -7.29
CA LEU A 49 -12.60 4.25 -6.22
C LEU A 49 -11.87 5.14 -5.21
N TYR A 50 -11.25 6.22 -5.69
CA TYR A 50 -10.59 7.21 -4.84
C TYR A 50 -11.62 7.98 -4.01
N LYS A 51 -12.65 8.56 -4.63
CA LYS A 51 -13.73 9.30 -3.95
C LYS A 51 -14.36 8.44 -2.85
N ASN A 52 -14.78 7.21 -3.19
CA ASN A 52 -15.36 6.28 -2.21
C ASN A 52 -14.38 5.94 -1.08
N SER A 53 -13.06 5.90 -1.37
CA SER A 53 -12.04 5.65 -0.35
C SER A 53 -11.85 6.84 0.59
N GLU A 54 -11.91 8.09 0.10
CA GLU A 54 -11.78 9.30 0.92
C GLU A 54 -13.04 9.57 1.75
N GLU A 55 -14.21 9.43 1.15
CA GLU A 55 -15.51 9.64 1.80
C GLU A 55 -15.90 8.50 2.75
N GLY A 56 -15.20 7.36 2.68
CA GLY A 56 -15.49 6.22 3.56
C GLY A 56 -16.71 5.40 3.14
N ILE A 57 -17.22 5.59 1.93
CA ILE A 57 -18.38 4.85 1.38
C ILE A 57 -18.10 3.34 1.38
N LEU A 58 -19.14 2.55 1.63
CA LEU A 58 -19.12 1.08 1.61
C LEU A 58 -20.21 0.53 0.68
N PRO A 59 -19.93 -0.57 -0.05
CA PRO A 59 -18.62 -1.19 -0.21
C PRO A 59 -17.68 -0.36 -1.06
N ARG A 60 -16.38 -0.38 -0.75
CA ARG A 60 -15.34 0.26 -1.57
C ARG A 60 -14.22 -0.70 -1.89
N LYS A 61 -13.57 -0.49 -3.02
CA LYS A 61 -12.48 -1.34 -3.48
C LYS A 61 -11.20 -0.53 -3.70
N LYS A 62 -10.06 -1.22 -3.60
CA LYS A 62 -8.77 -0.79 -4.14
C LYS A 62 -8.25 -1.95 -4.99
N ILE A 63 -8.02 -1.69 -6.26
CA ILE A 63 -7.63 -2.71 -7.23
C ILE A 63 -6.28 -2.30 -7.81
N ARG A 64 -5.35 -3.25 -7.88
CA ARG A 64 -4.01 -3.00 -8.41
C ARG A 64 -3.40 -4.21 -9.07
N LEU A 65 -2.53 -3.95 -10.01
CA LEU A 65 -1.60 -4.91 -10.58
C LEU A 65 -0.24 -4.74 -9.88
N ARG A 66 0.24 -5.79 -9.24
CA ARG A 66 1.51 -5.76 -8.48
C ARG A 66 2.54 -6.67 -9.11
N HIS A 67 3.77 -6.22 -9.11
CA HIS A 67 4.95 -7.04 -9.42
C HIS A 67 6.13 -6.64 -8.51
N TYR A 68 7.18 -7.42 -8.56
CA TYR A 68 8.43 -7.21 -7.84
C TYR A 68 9.55 -7.03 -8.87
N PRO A 69 10.02 -5.79 -9.12
CA PRO A 69 10.96 -5.51 -10.21
C PRO A 69 12.30 -6.23 -10.14
N ASN A 70 12.73 -6.63 -8.93
CA ASN A 70 14.02 -7.28 -8.71
C ASN A 70 13.93 -8.83 -8.72
N GLU A 71 12.77 -9.40 -9.00
CA GLU A 71 12.65 -10.85 -9.19
C GLU A 71 13.10 -11.23 -10.61
N GLU A 72 13.86 -12.34 -10.75
CA GLU A 72 14.36 -12.81 -12.04
C GLU A 72 13.22 -13.07 -13.04
N ASN A 73 12.10 -13.60 -12.55
CA ASN A 73 10.88 -13.80 -13.33
C ASN A 73 9.78 -12.86 -12.83
N ILE A 74 9.60 -11.73 -13.50
CA ILE A 74 8.56 -10.75 -13.15
C ILE A 74 7.19 -11.37 -13.38
N SER A 75 6.50 -11.67 -12.29
CA SER A 75 5.11 -12.13 -12.31
C SER A 75 4.16 -11.04 -11.84
N TRP A 76 3.12 -10.78 -12.62
CA TRP A 76 2.08 -9.83 -12.25
C TRP A 76 0.98 -10.51 -11.44
N ARG A 77 0.51 -9.80 -10.44
CA ARG A 77 -0.61 -10.24 -9.60
C ARG A 77 -1.70 -9.18 -9.57
N LEU A 78 -2.94 -9.60 -9.84
CA LEU A 78 -4.10 -8.74 -9.58
C LEU A 78 -4.49 -8.88 -8.11
N GLU A 79 -4.46 -7.77 -7.39
CA GLU A 79 -4.87 -7.69 -5.99
C GLU A 79 -6.08 -6.77 -5.84
N LYS A 80 -7.12 -7.28 -5.16
CA LYS A 80 -8.30 -6.49 -4.79
C LYS A 80 -8.42 -6.44 -3.29
N LYS A 81 -8.54 -5.25 -2.72
CA LYS A 81 -8.94 -5.03 -1.33
C LYS A 81 -10.34 -4.47 -1.33
N ILE A 82 -11.25 -5.13 -0.65
CA ILE A 82 -12.64 -4.74 -0.50
C ILE A 82 -12.87 -4.40 0.97
N SER A 83 -13.49 -3.26 1.24
CA SER A 83 -14.03 -2.92 2.56
C SER A 83 -15.54 -2.87 2.42
N SER A 84 -16.24 -3.63 3.26
CA SER A 84 -17.70 -3.67 3.34
C SER A 84 -18.15 -3.59 4.81
N ILE A 85 -19.43 -3.63 5.02
CA ILE A 85 -20.02 -3.67 6.39
C ILE A 85 -19.58 -4.95 7.13
N GLU A 86 -19.48 -6.08 6.40
CA GLU A 86 -19.09 -7.37 6.98
C GLU A 86 -17.58 -7.45 7.30
N GLY A 87 -16.77 -6.50 6.79
CA GLY A 87 -15.35 -6.48 7.07
C GLY A 87 -14.46 -6.15 5.87
N ARG A 88 -13.19 -6.59 5.98
CA ARG A 88 -12.17 -6.34 4.97
C ARG A 88 -11.72 -7.65 4.33
N PHE A 89 -11.83 -7.71 3.02
CA PHE A 89 -11.45 -8.88 2.23
C PHE A 89 -10.30 -8.54 1.29
N LYS A 90 -9.42 -9.50 1.09
CA LYS A 90 -8.34 -9.39 0.12
C LYS A 90 -8.33 -10.64 -0.75
N THR A 91 -8.33 -10.44 -2.07
CA THR A 91 -8.03 -11.49 -3.06
C THR A 91 -6.76 -11.15 -3.80
N SER A 92 -6.01 -12.18 -4.21
CA SER A 92 -4.78 -12.02 -4.99
C SER A 92 -4.56 -13.27 -5.83
N TYR A 93 -4.38 -13.08 -7.14
CA TYR A 93 -4.07 -14.18 -8.07
C TYR A 93 -3.03 -13.72 -9.09
N ALA A 94 -2.21 -14.67 -9.56
CA ALA A 94 -1.23 -14.43 -10.60
C ALA A 94 -1.95 -14.21 -11.93
N LEU A 95 -1.41 -13.32 -12.75
CA LEU A 95 -1.87 -13.09 -14.12
C LEU A 95 -0.93 -13.79 -15.08
N SER A 96 -1.49 -14.43 -16.10
CA SER A 96 -0.75 -14.80 -17.30
C SER A 96 -0.38 -13.54 -18.10
N ASP A 97 0.63 -13.67 -18.98
CA ASP A 97 1.04 -12.56 -19.86
C ASP A 97 -0.12 -12.08 -20.76
N ASN A 98 -0.95 -13.01 -21.24
CA ASN A 98 -2.12 -12.68 -22.03
C ASN A 98 -3.16 -11.87 -21.25
N GLU A 99 -3.45 -12.25 -20.01
CA GLU A 99 -4.36 -11.49 -19.14
C GLU A 99 -3.79 -10.10 -18.82
N ARG A 100 -2.47 -10.03 -18.53
CA ARG A 100 -1.79 -8.75 -18.30
C ARG A 100 -1.89 -7.83 -19.51
N GLN A 101 -1.67 -8.35 -20.72
CA GLN A 101 -1.79 -7.59 -21.98
C GLN A 101 -3.23 -7.14 -22.24
N LYS A 102 -4.23 -8.00 -22.01
CA LYS A 102 -5.64 -7.65 -22.14
C LYS A 102 -6.02 -6.49 -21.23
N ILE A 103 -5.60 -6.53 -19.96
CA ILE A 103 -5.85 -5.43 -19.02
C ILE A 103 -5.18 -4.15 -19.46
N LYS A 104 -3.95 -4.22 -19.98
CA LYS A 104 -3.22 -3.06 -20.48
C LYS A 104 -3.91 -2.39 -21.67
N MET A 105 -4.48 -3.19 -22.59
CA MET A 105 -5.11 -2.69 -23.81
C MET A 105 -6.56 -2.23 -23.63
N HIS A 106 -7.31 -2.94 -22.79
CA HIS A 106 -8.78 -2.78 -22.72
C HIS A 106 -9.29 -2.39 -21.33
N GLY A 107 -8.40 -2.28 -20.34
CA GLY A 107 -8.77 -2.08 -18.95
C GLY A 107 -9.22 -3.38 -18.27
N TYR A 108 -9.71 -3.23 -17.05
CA TYR A 108 -10.23 -4.30 -16.23
C TYR A 108 -11.70 -4.04 -15.89
N ILE A 109 -12.59 -4.98 -16.19
CA ILE A 109 -14.01 -4.84 -15.87
C ILE A 109 -14.27 -5.26 -14.43
N ASP A 110 -14.70 -4.32 -13.62
CA ASP A 110 -15.18 -4.55 -12.24
C ASP A 110 -16.71 -4.46 -12.20
N ASN A 111 -17.35 -5.37 -11.45
CA ASN A 111 -18.80 -5.47 -11.38
C ASN A 111 -19.49 -4.27 -10.70
N LEU A 112 -18.76 -3.46 -9.93
CA LEU A 112 -19.30 -2.28 -9.25
C LEU A 112 -18.97 -0.98 -9.98
N TYR A 113 -17.77 -0.91 -10.58
CA TYR A 113 -17.22 0.33 -11.12
C TYR A 113 -17.10 0.34 -12.65
N GLY A 114 -17.46 -0.76 -13.32
CA GLY A 114 -17.32 -0.87 -14.77
C GLY A 114 -15.87 -0.99 -15.22
N ASN A 115 -15.49 -0.28 -16.29
CA ASN A 115 -14.15 -0.36 -16.84
C ASN A 115 -13.14 0.48 -16.03
N LEU A 116 -12.08 -0.16 -15.59
CA LEU A 116 -10.97 0.44 -14.85
C LEU A 116 -9.70 0.41 -15.68
N GLU A 117 -8.95 1.50 -15.69
CA GLU A 117 -7.67 1.60 -16.39
C GLU A 117 -6.52 1.83 -15.41
N GLU A 118 -5.31 1.45 -15.81
CA GLU A 118 -4.11 1.75 -15.03
C GLU A 118 -3.89 3.26 -15.01
N LEU A 119 -3.97 3.86 -13.83
CA LEU A 119 -3.87 5.30 -13.66
C LEU A 119 -2.53 5.72 -13.08
N MET A 120 -2.10 5.05 -12.02
CA MET A 120 -0.96 5.47 -11.22
C MET A 120 -0.13 4.27 -10.80
N ASN A 121 1.20 4.39 -10.92
CA ASN A 121 2.14 3.45 -10.32
C ASN A 121 2.58 3.96 -8.94
N VAL A 122 2.70 3.02 -8.00
CA VAL A 122 3.30 3.25 -6.69
C VAL A 122 4.44 2.28 -6.50
N THR A 123 5.66 2.81 -6.42
CA THR A 123 6.87 2.03 -6.15
C THR A 123 7.46 2.42 -4.80
N TYR A 124 7.97 1.45 -4.07
CA TYR A 124 8.63 1.66 -2.77
C TYR A 124 9.51 0.48 -2.39
N SER A 125 10.48 0.73 -1.52
CA SER A 125 11.28 -0.31 -0.87
C SER A 125 10.61 -0.75 0.43
N ARG A 126 10.60 -2.07 0.71
CA ARG A 126 10.01 -2.64 1.93
C ARG A 126 10.99 -3.56 2.64
N LYS A 127 11.27 -3.24 3.91
CA LYS A 127 11.93 -4.11 4.87
C LYS A 127 10.90 -4.82 5.73
N TYR A 128 11.22 -6.05 6.14
CA TYR A 128 10.33 -6.92 6.89
C TYR A 128 10.96 -7.33 8.19
N TYR A 129 10.22 -7.19 9.28
CA TYR A 129 10.69 -7.50 10.62
C TYR A 129 9.67 -8.34 11.38
N LEU A 130 10.19 -9.11 12.32
CA LEU A 130 9.42 -9.80 13.36
C LEU A 130 9.79 -9.20 14.70
N PHE A 131 8.80 -8.79 15.48
CA PHE A 131 8.94 -8.32 16.84
C PHE A 131 7.95 -9.08 17.72
N SER A 132 8.44 -10.05 18.48
CA SER A 132 7.59 -10.99 19.21
C SER A 132 6.64 -11.72 18.24
N ASP A 133 5.31 -11.56 18.36
CA ASP A 133 4.28 -12.10 17.45
C ASP A 133 3.77 -11.08 16.42
N MET A 134 4.34 -9.89 16.40
CA MET A 134 3.99 -8.84 15.45
C MET A 134 4.88 -8.90 14.21
N ARG A 135 4.27 -8.76 13.05
CA ARG A 135 4.98 -8.45 11.82
C ARG A 135 5.00 -6.95 11.61
N ILE A 136 6.21 -6.39 11.55
CA ILE A 136 6.45 -4.98 11.26
C ILE A 136 7.06 -4.85 9.87
N THR A 137 6.61 -3.90 9.09
CA THR A 137 7.24 -3.55 7.81
C THR A 137 7.56 -2.06 7.78
N LEU A 138 8.70 -1.72 7.22
CA LEU A 138 9.11 -0.33 6.94
C LEU A 138 9.12 -0.11 5.43
N ASP A 139 8.27 0.79 4.96
CA ASP A 139 8.20 1.23 3.57
C ASP A 139 8.90 2.58 3.43
N THR A 140 9.91 2.64 2.57
CA THR A 140 10.69 3.85 2.28
C THR A 140 10.75 4.11 0.77
N ASN A 141 11.24 5.29 0.39
CA ASN A 141 11.40 5.68 -1.01
C ASN A 141 10.10 5.48 -1.82
N ILE A 142 8.98 5.97 -1.25
CA ILE A 142 7.68 5.84 -1.88
C ILE A 142 7.60 6.87 -3.01
N ILE A 143 7.35 6.41 -4.24
CA ILE A 143 7.23 7.23 -5.43
C ILE A 143 5.87 6.94 -6.06
N TYR A 144 5.15 7.98 -6.38
CA TYR A 144 3.91 7.97 -7.15
C TYR A 144 4.21 8.47 -8.56
N LYS A 145 3.88 7.70 -9.58
CA LYS A 145 4.06 8.06 -10.99
C LYS A 145 2.73 8.00 -11.71
N ASP A 146 2.42 9.05 -12.46
CA ASP A 146 1.28 9.05 -13.38
C ASP A 146 1.56 8.11 -14.55
N LEU A 147 0.62 7.25 -14.91
CA LEU A 147 0.74 6.33 -16.03
C LEU A 147 0.08 6.85 -17.32
N LYS A 148 -0.60 8.00 -17.24
CA LYS A 148 -1.27 8.65 -18.37
C LYS A 148 -0.51 9.87 -18.86
N ARG A 149 0.29 10.51 -17.99
CA ARG A 149 1.10 11.69 -18.30
C ARG A 149 2.57 11.36 -18.08
N ASP A 150 3.37 11.52 -19.11
CA ASP A 150 4.81 11.28 -19.02
C ASP A 150 5.48 12.27 -18.06
N LEU A 151 6.51 11.78 -17.37
CA LEU A 151 7.38 12.55 -16.47
C LEU A 151 6.68 13.17 -15.25
N VAL A 152 5.39 12.89 -15.00
CA VAL A 152 4.70 13.35 -13.80
C VAL A 152 4.88 12.34 -12.70
N GLU A 153 5.70 12.70 -11.71
CA GLU A 153 5.92 11.89 -10.52
C GLU A 153 5.99 12.74 -9.25
N HIS A 154 5.68 12.13 -8.12
CA HIS A 154 5.81 12.73 -6.80
C HIS A 154 6.50 11.75 -5.85
N LYS A 155 7.53 12.23 -5.15
CA LYS A 155 8.21 11.47 -4.10
C LYS A 155 7.58 11.80 -2.74
N GLU A 156 7.08 10.77 -2.05
CA GLU A 156 6.56 10.91 -0.69
C GLU A 156 7.69 11.25 0.29
N GLY A 157 7.47 12.28 1.10
CA GLY A 157 8.45 12.71 2.11
C GLY A 157 8.50 11.80 3.34
N LEU A 158 7.43 11.01 3.56
CA LEU A 158 7.31 10.13 4.71
C LEU A 158 7.64 8.68 4.36
N SER A 159 8.18 7.97 5.33
CA SER A 159 8.20 6.51 5.38
C SER A 159 6.95 5.99 6.11
N VAL A 160 6.65 4.71 5.97
CA VAL A 160 5.48 4.10 6.62
C VAL A 160 5.87 2.84 7.35
N ILE A 161 5.65 2.83 8.65
CA ILE A 161 5.69 1.60 9.45
C ILE A 161 4.30 0.99 9.47
N GLU A 162 4.17 -0.27 9.04
CA GLU A 162 2.93 -1.03 9.12
C GLU A 162 3.12 -2.17 10.13
N ILE A 163 2.28 -2.19 11.16
CA ILE A 163 2.28 -3.20 12.21
C ILE A 163 1.08 -4.10 12.01
N LYS A 164 1.30 -5.42 12.05
CA LYS A 164 0.24 -6.43 12.05
C LYS A 164 0.39 -7.30 13.28
N ALA A 165 -0.63 -7.28 14.13
CA ALA A 165 -0.66 -8.00 15.39
C ALA A 165 -1.99 -8.73 15.60
N THR A 166 -1.99 -9.64 16.56
CA THR A 166 -3.20 -10.34 17.01
C THR A 166 -3.91 -9.60 18.17
N SER A 167 -3.21 -8.67 18.84
CA SER A 167 -3.76 -7.87 19.94
C SER A 167 -3.30 -6.42 19.88
N ASN A 168 -4.06 -5.51 20.50
CA ASN A 168 -3.72 -4.07 20.55
C ASN A 168 -2.57 -3.76 21.51
N VAL A 169 -2.42 -4.50 22.60
CA VAL A 169 -1.51 -4.19 23.72
C VAL A 169 -0.07 -3.94 23.24
N ARG A 170 0.42 -4.74 22.32
CA ARG A 170 1.77 -4.59 21.77
C ARG A 170 1.90 -3.48 20.73
N ILE A 171 0.83 -3.19 20.02
CA ILE A 171 0.78 -2.06 19.10
C ILE A 171 0.87 -0.76 19.91
N ASP A 172 0.16 -0.65 21.01
CA ASP A 172 0.17 0.52 21.89
C ASP A 172 1.56 0.75 22.49
N TYR A 173 2.29 -0.34 22.79
CA TYR A 173 3.69 -0.23 23.19
C TYR A 173 4.55 0.42 22.08
N VAL A 174 4.50 -0.07 20.84
CA VAL A 174 5.26 0.53 19.73
C VAL A 174 4.85 1.99 19.50
N LYS A 175 3.56 2.31 19.64
CA LYS A 175 3.05 3.68 19.54
C LYS A 175 3.56 4.59 20.65
N SER A 176 3.76 4.08 21.86
CA SER A 176 4.27 4.87 22.99
C SER A 176 5.74 5.31 22.82
N LEU A 177 6.49 4.65 21.93
CA LEU A 177 7.87 5.01 21.60
C LEU A 177 7.97 6.19 20.63
N ILE A 178 6.85 6.64 20.07
CA ILE A 178 6.78 7.75 19.13
C ILE A 178 5.86 8.84 19.69
N ASN A 179 6.32 10.09 19.58
CA ASN A 179 5.54 11.25 20.06
C ASN A 179 4.42 11.69 19.10
N GLU A 180 4.27 11.03 17.96
CA GLU A 180 3.33 11.44 16.93
C GLU A 180 2.00 10.69 17.00
N LYS A 181 0.92 11.43 16.67
CA LYS A 181 -0.42 10.84 16.53
C LYS A 181 -0.47 9.96 15.29
N THR A 182 -0.94 8.73 15.43
CA THR A 182 -1.20 7.85 14.29
C THR A 182 -2.19 8.52 13.33
N GLN A 183 -1.79 8.64 12.07
CA GLN A 183 -2.63 9.21 11.02
C GLN A 183 -3.05 8.14 10.03
N ARG A 184 -4.24 8.33 9.45
CA ARG A 184 -4.68 7.49 8.33
C ARG A 184 -3.72 7.68 7.15
N PHE A 185 -3.03 6.61 6.76
CA PHE A 185 -2.14 6.64 5.60
C PHE A 185 -2.58 5.63 4.54
N SER A 186 -2.71 6.09 3.31
CA SER A 186 -3.03 5.26 2.15
C SER A 186 -2.18 5.68 0.96
N LYS A 187 -1.17 4.87 0.59
CA LYS A 187 -0.33 5.15 -0.60
C LYS A 187 -1.17 5.43 -1.85
N TYR A 188 -2.29 4.73 -2.01
CA TYR A 188 -3.21 4.94 -3.12
C TYR A 188 -3.85 6.33 -3.08
N CYS A 189 -4.48 6.70 -1.95
CA CYS A 189 -5.17 7.99 -1.85
C CYS A 189 -4.16 9.16 -1.87
N ASN A 190 -3.03 9.03 -1.14
CA ASN A 190 -1.99 10.05 -1.14
C ASN A 190 -1.40 10.27 -2.54
N GLY A 191 -1.14 9.18 -3.27
CA GLY A 191 -0.60 9.28 -4.63
C GLY A 191 -1.57 9.97 -5.59
N ILE A 192 -2.86 9.63 -5.57
CA ILE A 192 -3.85 10.33 -6.39
C ILE A 192 -3.92 11.81 -6.00
N LYS A 193 -3.98 12.11 -4.70
CA LYS A 193 -4.00 13.49 -4.22
C LYS A 193 -2.79 14.27 -4.71
N SER A 194 -1.58 13.70 -4.58
CA SER A 194 -0.34 14.37 -4.96
C SER A 194 -0.21 14.59 -6.48
N LEU A 195 -0.73 13.67 -7.30
CA LEU A 195 -0.59 13.75 -8.75
C LEU A 195 -1.70 14.55 -9.44
N TYR A 196 -2.92 14.55 -8.88
CA TYR A 196 -4.10 15.07 -9.60
C TYR A 196 -4.82 16.22 -8.90
N TYR A 197 -4.60 16.42 -7.59
CA TYR A 197 -5.33 17.42 -6.79
C TYR A 197 -4.46 18.52 -6.17
N GLN A 198 -3.14 18.51 -6.38
CA GLN A 198 -2.25 19.61 -5.91
C GLN A 198 -2.10 20.76 -6.92
N LEU A 199 -2.80 20.71 -8.06
CA LEU A 199 -2.73 21.72 -9.11
C LEU A 199 -3.93 22.69 -9.10
N SER A 200 -4.71 22.71 -8.01
CA SER A 200 -5.80 23.68 -7.81
C SER A 200 -5.45 24.68 -6.72
#